data_3a4340b5e775c3970dda5d02a36472a6
#
_entry.id   3a4340b5e775c3970dda5d02a36472a6
#
_cell.length_a   1.000
_cell.length_b   1.000
_cell.length_c   1.000
_cell.angle_alpha   90.00
_cell.angle_beta   90.00
_cell.angle_gamma   90.00
#
_symmetry.space_group_name_H-M   'P 1'
#
loop_
_entity.id
_entity.type
_entity.pdbx_description
1 polymer ?
#
loop_
_entity_poly.entity_id
_entity_poly.type
_entity_poly.pdbx_seq_one_letter_code
_entity_poly.pdbx_strand_id
1 'polypeptide(L)'
;YPSLEFDFHAHNDYGLATANVLKSVEAGATGIHTTMNCLGERAGNVSLAEVAVVLRDKLDKHIGIDESKIHNVSQLVAHFSGKHTAANAPIIGTDVFTQTSGLHADGDRKAGLYQTALRPERFARRHSYALGKMSGRASLAKNLEALDFELSTDDQEKVLQRIVEIGDAKTTITADDLPFIIADVLESGEYQHVDLLNCQITSGLEVESTVSLRLCVDGEMYRATGSGNGGFDAFINAVAQIFEPIGVTIPRLTDFEIRIPRGGQTNALTECLITWNQAGKTLRTRGVHANQVFAAINAALRMLNLVLHAKKPLPAETSSHQPHQVTDQ
;
A
#
# COMPACT_ATOMS: atom_id res chain seq x y z
N TYR A 1 46.35 21.53 6.33
CA TYR A 1 46.72 20.21 5.74
C TYR A 1 46.05 20.04 4.38
N PRO A 2 46.49 20.80 3.33
CA PRO A 2 45.78 20.82 2.03
C PRO A 2 45.83 19.52 1.27
N SER A 3 46.68 18.56 1.66
CA SER A 3 46.89 17.28 1.00
C SER A 3 46.15 16.11 1.70
N LEU A 4 45.45 16.37 2.80
CA LEU A 4 44.73 15.34 3.53
C LEU A 4 43.27 15.27 3.05
N GLU A 5 42.80 14.07 2.84
CA GLU A 5 41.38 13.77 2.67
C GLU A 5 40.75 13.52 4.05
N PHE A 6 39.53 14.03 4.25
CA PHE A 6 38.82 13.90 5.51
C PHE A 6 37.52 13.15 5.29
N ASP A 7 37.35 12.06 6.01
CA ASP A 7 36.10 11.35 6.12
C ASP A 7 35.34 11.80 7.37
N PHE A 8 34.04 12.02 7.23
CA PHE A 8 33.18 12.40 8.34
C PHE A 8 32.21 11.28 8.69
N HIS A 9 32.15 10.93 9.98
CA HIS A 9 31.25 9.95 10.54
C HIS A 9 30.35 10.59 11.58
N ALA A 10 29.05 10.63 11.32
CA ALA A 10 28.06 11.30 12.16
C ALA A 10 27.06 10.32 12.77
N HIS A 11 26.84 10.45 14.09
CA HIS A 11 25.69 9.84 14.78
C HIS A 11 24.53 10.81 14.90
N ASN A 12 23.31 10.30 15.04
CA ASN A 12 22.08 11.06 14.98
C ASN A 12 21.40 11.31 16.34
N ASP A 13 22.17 11.34 17.43
CA ASP A 13 21.67 11.39 18.81
C ASP A 13 20.76 12.61 19.07
N TYR A 14 21.00 13.73 18.41
CA TYR A 14 20.19 14.96 18.49
C TYR A 14 19.34 15.22 17.23
N GLY A 15 19.29 14.29 16.28
CA GLY A 15 18.56 14.48 15.02
C GLY A 15 19.26 15.46 14.06
N LEU A 16 20.57 15.75 14.26
CA LEU A 16 21.32 16.75 13.49
C LEU A 16 22.38 16.13 12.56
N ALA A 17 22.41 14.82 12.42
CA ALA A 17 23.47 14.14 11.66
C ALA A 17 23.54 14.64 10.21
N THR A 18 22.42 14.76 9.51
CA THR A 18 22.37 15.23 8.12
C THR A 18 22.80 16.70 8.00
N ALA A 19 22.42 17.55 8.96
CA ALA A 19 22.87 18.94 8.99
C ALA A 19 24.38 19.05 9.22
N ASN A 20 24.93 18.21 10.11
CA ASN A 20 26.37 18.17 10.37
C ASN A 20 27.13 17.68 9.14
N VAL A 21 26.62 16.67 8.40
CA VAL A 21 27.20 16.23 7.13
C VAL A 21 27.23 17.37 6.12
N LEU A 22 26.13 18.10 5.96
CA LEU A 22 26.09 19.26 5.05
C LEU A 22 27.21 20.25 5.36
N LYS A 23 27.36 20.58 6.65
CA LYS A 23 28.42 21.50 7.10
C LYS A 23 29.83 20.93 6.98
N SER A 24 30.01 19.61 7.18
CA SER A 24 31.33 19.01 7.00
C SER A 24 31.78 19.02 5.53
N VAL A 25 30.88 18.80 4.59
CA VAL A 25 31.17 18.86 3.15
C VAL A 25 31.47 20.29 2.72
N GLU A 26 30.73 21.30 3.22
CA GLU A 26 31.04 22.72 3.00
C GLU A 26 32.41 23.09 3.57
N ALA A 27 32.82 22.46 4.67
CA ALA A 27 34.12 22.68 5.29
C ALA A 27 35.28 21.89 4.65
N GLY A 28 35.00 21.07 3.63
CA GLY A 28 36.01 20.35 2.85
C GLY A 28 36.14 18.86 3.14
N ALA A 29 35.18 18.20 3.83
CA ALA A 29 35.17 16.77 3.94
C ALA A 29 34.90 16.13 2.55
N THR A 30 35.68 15.13 2.20
CA THR A 30 35.63 14.43 0.91
C THR A 30 34.93 13.08 0.96
N GLY A 31 34.87 12.46 2.15
CA GLY A 31 34.17 11.21 2.39
C GLY A 31 33.15 11.33 3.53
N ILE A 32 32.02 10.63 3.38
CA ILE A 32 30.97 10.58 4.40
C ILE A 32 30.58 9.13 4.67
N HIS A 33 30.67 8.70 5.91
CA HIS A 33 30.17 7.41 6.33
C HIS A 33 28.67 7.47 6.60
N THR A 34 27.90 6.67 5.88
CA THR A 34 26.45 6.62 5.99
C THR A 34 25.95 5.20 6.17
N THR A 35 24.71 5.04 6.66
CA THR A 35 24.04 3.74 6.68
C THR A 35 22.63 3.85 6.11
N MET A 36 22.14 2.78 5.49
CA MET A 36 20.74 2.71 5.12
C MET A 36 19.87 2.61 6.37
N ASN A 37 18.74 3.32 6.40
CA ASN A 37 17.78 3.34 7.52
C ASN A 37 18.38 3.79 8.85
N CYS A 38 19.41 4.62 8.83
CA CYS A 38 20.11 5.08 10.02
C CYS A 38 20.62 3.92 10.92
N LEU A 39 20.92 2.74 10.36
CA LEU A 39 21.44 1.64 11.16
C LEU A 39 22.74 2.05 11.87
N GLY A 40 22.87 1.69 13.14
CA GLY A 40 24.03 2.01 13.96
C GLY A 40 23.71 1.97 15.45
N GLU A 41 24.68 2.40 16.23
CA GLU A 41 24.56 2.46 17.69
C GLU A 41 23.69 3.64 18.13
N ARG A 42 23.05 3.53 19.30
CA ARG A 42 22.23 4.58 19.94
C ARG A 42 21.09 5.05 19.03
N ALA A 43 21.10 6.31 18.58
CA ALA A 43 20.12 6.85 17.62
C ALA A 43 20.49 6.60 16.15
N GLY A 44 21.55 5.80 15.92
CA GLY A 44 22.00 5.42 14.59
C GLY A 44 22.97 6.40 13.94
N ASN A 45 23.42 6.02 12.76
CA ASN A 45 24.29 6.84 11.90
C ASN A 45 23.45 7.74 10.99
N VAL A 46 24.11 8.68 10.31
CA VAL A 46 23.45 9.50 9.31
C VAL A 46 22.88 8.63 8.16
N SER A 47 21.70 8.97 7.71
CA SER A 47 20.98 8.26 6.66
C SER A 47 21.64 8.45 5.28
N LEU A 48 21.95 7.36 4.59
CA LEU A 48 22.40 7.42 3.19
C LEU A 48 21.38 8.13 2.29
N ALA A 49 20.09 7.85 2.47
CA ALA A 49 19.01 8.45 1.69
C ALA A 49 18.97 9.98 1.85
N GLU A 50 19.06 10.47 3.09
CA GLU A 50 19.06 11.89 3.37
C GLU A 50 20.31 12.57 2.83
N VAL A 51 21.49 11.99 3.04
CA VAL A 51 22.78 12.55 2.58
C VAL A 51 22.79 12.67 1.06
N ALA A 52 22.38 11.61 0.33
CA ALA A 52 22.34 11.63 -1.12
C ALA A 52 21.50 12.78 -1.66
N VAL A 53 20.29 12.93 -1.12
CA VAL A 53 19.34 13.95 -1.57
C VAL A 53 19.77 15.36 -1.16
N VAL A 54 20.22 15.53 0.09
CA VAL A 54 20.62 16.87 0.59
C VAL A 54 21.87 17.38 -0.11
N LEU A 55 22.88 16.54 -0.35
CA LEU A 55 24.10 16.97 -1.07
C LEU A 55 23.76 17.37 -2.50
N ARG A 56 22.88 16.65 -3.19
CA ARG A 56 22.41 17.01 -4.52
C ARG A 56 21.60 18.30 -4.51
N ASP A 57 20.58 18.41 -3.66
CA ASP A 57 19.60 19.48 -3.71
C ASP A 57 20.11 20.80 -3.09
N LYS A 58 21.11 20.75 -2.20
CA LYS A 58 21.63 21.92 -1.48
C LYS A 58 23.04 22.33 -1.88
N LEU A 59 23.86 21.39 -2.31
CA LEU A 59 25.25 21.66 -2.68
C LEU A 59 25.58 21.31 -4.15
N ASP A 60 24.61 20.87 -4.94
CA ASP A 60 24.79 20.40 -6.32
C ASP A 60 25.90 19.32 -6.45
N LYS A 61 25.99 18.44 -5.44
CA LYS A 61 26.97 17.35 -5.40
C LYS A 61 26.31 16.03 -5.77
N HIS A 62 26.78 15.43 -6.86
CA HIS A 62 26.34 14.11 -7.29
C HIS A 62 27.24 13.02 -6.72
N ILE A 63 26.67 12.08 -5.98
CA ILE A 63 27.39 10.96 -5.33
C ILE A 63 27.14 9.60 -6.01
N GLY A 64 26.60 9.61 -7.22
CA GLY A 64 26.44 8.37 -8.04
C GLY A 64 25.35 7.40 -7.53
N ILE A 65 24.47 7.83 -6.61
CA ILE A 65 23.36 7.01 -6.11
C ILE A 65 22.12 7.20 -6.98
N ASP A 66 21.55 6.06 -7.41
CA ASP A 66 20.25 6.01 -8.11
C ASP A 66 19.12 6.19 -7.09
N GLU A 67 18.55 7.39 -7.04
CA GLU A 67 17.50 7.76 -6.10
C GLU A 67 16.24 6.91 -6.27
N SER A 68 15.96 6.40 -7.47
CA SER A 68 14.80 5.56 -7.75
C SER A 68 14.84 4.21 -7.00
N LYS A 69 16.01 3.77 -6.57
CA LYS A 69 16.22 2.51 -5.85
C LYS A 69 16.26 2.66 -4.33
N ILE A 70 16.39 3.88 -3.81
CA ILE A 70 16.55 4.15 -2.38
C ILE A 70 15.43 3.52 -1.55
N HIS A 71 14.18 3.67 -1.97
CA HIS A 71 13.04 3.10 -1.24
C HIS A 71 13.10 1.57 -1.18
N ASN A 72 13.33 0.92 -2.31
CA ASN A 72 13.40 -0.55 -2.38
C ASN A 72 14.56 -1.12 -1.53
N VAL A 73 15.72 -0.45 -1.56
CA VAL A 73 16.87 -0.84 -0.73
C VAL A 73 16.57 -0.63 0.76
N SER A 74 15.87 0.46 1.10
CA SER A 74 15.42 0.72 2.47
C SER A 74 14.50 -0.39 2.99
N GLN A 75 13.52 -0.82 2.19
CA GLN A 75 12.63 -1.93 2.56
C GLN A 75 13.39 -3.25 2.71
N LEU A 76 14.31 -3.55 1.80
CA LEU A 76 15.15 -4.74 1.88
C LEU A 76 15.98 -4.77 3.18
N VAL A 77 16.62 -3.64 3.52
CA VAL A 77 17.42 -3.51 4.74
C VAL A 77 16.54 -3.60 5.99
N ALA A 78 15.33 -3.02 5.99
CA ALA A 78 14.38 -3.16 7.09
C ALA A 78 13.98 -4.62 7.30
N HIS A 79 13.73 -5.34 6.21
CA HIS A 79 13.40 -6.78 6.25
C HIS A 79 14.53 -7.61 6.87
N PHE A 80 15.77 -7.47 6.39
CA PHE A 80 16.89 -8.25 6.88
C PHE A 80 17.37 -7.87 8.28
N SER A 81 17.27 -6.59 8.64
CA SER A 81 17.71 -6.12 9.96
C SER A 81 16.65 -6.28 11.05
N GLY A 82 15.39 -6.51 10.69
CA GLY A 82 14.24 -6.47 11.61
C GLY A 82 13.95 -5.08 12.19
N LYS A 83 14.65 -4.04 11.73
CA LYS A 83 14.45 -2.64 12.17
C LYS A 83 13.62 -1.88 11.14
N HIS A 84 12.36 -1.65 11.47
CA HIS A 84 11.45 -0.89 10.61
C HIS A 84 11.73 0.61 10.69
N THR A 85 11.59 1.29 9.55
CA THR A 85 11.65 2.75 9.49
C THR A 85 10.31 3.34 9.93
N ALA A 86 10.34 4.53 10.56
CA ALA A 86 9.11 5.25 10.86
C ALA A 86 8.39 5.65 9.57
N ALA A 87 7.05 5.62 9.58
CA ALA A 87 6.25 5.96 8.40
C ALA A 87 6.53 7.38 7.87
N ASN A 88 6.87 8.31 8.76
CA ASN A 88 7.25 9.68 8.45
C ASN A 88 8.77 9.91 8.36
N ALA A 89 9.59 8.86 8.28
CA ALA A 89 11.05 9.01 8.12
C ALA A 89 11.37 9.78 6.83
N PRO A 90 12.25 10.80 6.88
CA PRO A 90 12.56 11.58 5.70
C PRO A 90 12.99 10.71 4.51
N ILE A 91 12.54 11.05 3.32
CA ILE A 91 12.83 10.41 2.02
C ILE A 91 12.26 8.98 1.88
N ILE A 92 12.45 8.11 2.88
CA ILE A 92 12.18 6.66 2.79
C ILE A 92 10.86 6.23 3.42
N GLY A 93 10.29 7.04 4.32
CA GLY A 93 9.05 6.70 5.02
C GLY A 93 7.87 6.49 4.07
N THR A 94 6.91 5.67 4.47
CA THR A 94 5.72 5.38 3.66
C THR A 94 4.87 6.61 3.41
N ASP A 95 4.81 7.53 4.39
CA ASP A 95 3.92 8.69 4.38
C ASP A 95 4.54 9.97 3.80
N VAL A 96 5.83 9.94 3.42
CA VAL A 96 6.58 11.15 2.98
C VAL A 96 5.93 11.85 1.80
N PHE A 97 5.26 11.11 0.92
CA PHE A 97 4.54 11.63 -0.25
C PHE A 97 3.02 11.54 -0.09
N THR A 98 2.54 11.40 1.16
CA THR A 98 1.11 11.34 1.47
C THR A 98 0.61 12.72 1.91
N GLN A 99 -0.40 13.22 1.22
CA GLN A 99 -1.07 14.46 1.58
C GLN A 99 -2.35 14.16 2.36
N THR A 100 -2.52 14.82 3.50
CA THR A 100 -3.68 14.61 4.39
C THR A 100 -4.79 15.65 4.21
N SER A 101 -4.51 16.77 3.56
CA SER A 101 -5.43 17.87 3.40
C SER A 101 -5.97 17.95 1.97
N GLY A 102 -7.31 17.95 1.84
CA GLY A 102 -7.98 18.17 0.54
C GLY A 102 -7.66 19.54 -0.08
N LEU A 103 -7.35 20.57 0.72
CA LEU A 103 -6.88 21.86 0.26
C LEU A 103 -5.52 21.79 -0.43
N HIS A 104 -4.60 20.97 0.09
CA HIS A 104 -3.29 20.75 -0.54
C HIS A 104 -3.44 19.98 -1.85
N ALA A 105 -4.29 18.97 -1.89
CA ALA A 105 -4.58 18.21 -3.12
C ALA A 105 -5.19 19.11 -4.22
N ASP A 106 -6.07 20.03 -3.86
CA ASP A 106 -6.68 20.98 -4.82
C ASP A 106 -5.68 22.08 -5.25
N GLY A 107 -4.84 22.57 -4.33
CA GLY A 107 -3.77 23.54 -4.62
C GLY A 107 -2.70 23.01 -5.56
N ASP A 108 -2.29 21.76 -5.38
CA ASP A 108 -1.35 21.07 -6.28
C ASP A 108 -1.93 20.90 -7.69
N ARG A 109 -3.23 20.58 -7.78
CA ARG A 109 -3.92 20.42 -9.05
C ARG A 109 -4.00 21.73 -9.84
N LYS A 110 -4.25 22.86 -9.14
CA LYS A 110 -4.53 24.15 -9.77
C LYS A 110 -3.25 24.93 -10.14
N ALA A 111 -2.20 24.84 -9.35
CA ALA A 111 -1.03 25.70 -9.52
C ALA A 111 0.32 25.11 -9.04
N GLY A 112 0.37 23.85 -8.65
CA GLY A 112 1.60 23.25 -8.11
C GLY A 112 2.12 23.94 -6.85
N LEU A 113 1.23 24.55 -6.05
CA LEU A 113 1.57 25.42 -4.92
C LEU A 113 2.39 24.75 -3.81
N TYR A 114 2.31 23.41 -3.73
CA TYR A 114 3.00 22.61 -2.71
C TYR A 114 4.10 21.73 -3.29
N GLN A 115 4.47 21.93 -4.57
CA GLN A 115 5.55 21.18 -5.19
C GLN A 115 6.89 21.62 -4.60
N THR A 116 7.66 20.64 -4.14
CA THR A 116 9.03 20.81 -3.66
C THR A 116 10.00 20.12 -4.62
N ALA A 117 11.31 20.29 -4.41
CA ALA A 117 12.34 19.54 -5.14
C ALA A 117 12.24 18.02 -4.91
N LEU A 118 11.61 17.61 -3.79
CA LEU A 118 11.38 16.21 -3.43
C LEU A 118 10.15 15.67 -4.15
N ARG A 119 10.26 15.42 -5.45
CA ARG A 119 9.19 14.83 -6.25
C ARG A 119 9.17 13.31 -6.06
N PRO A 120 8.00 12.67 -5.84
CA PRO A 120 7.92 11.23 -5.64
C PRO A 120 8.49 10.41 -6.80
N GLU A 121 8.37 10.90 -8.04
CA GLU A 121 8.87 10.24 -9.25
C GLU A 121 10.39 10.02 -9.21
N ARG A 122 11.16 10.91 -8.55
CA ARG A 122 12.61 10.73 -8.34
C ARG A 122 12.93 9.43 -7.61
N PHE A 123 12.02 9.00 -6.73
CA PHE A 123 12.15 7.83 -5.86
C PHE A 123 11.34 6.63 -6.35
N ALA A 124 10.91 6.64 -7.63
CA ALA A 124 9.98 5.67 -8.21
C ALA A 124 8.70 5.48 -7.37
N ARG A 125 8.22 6.56 -6.74
CA ARG A 125 7.00 6.59 -5.93
C ARG A 125 5.93 7.48 -6.56
N ARG A 126 4.73 7.44 -6.00
CA ARG A 126 3.60 8.28 -6.41
C ARG A 126 3.09 9.08 -5.23
N HIS A 127 2.42 10.19 -5.50
CA HIS A 127 1.63 10.87 -4.47
C HIS A 127 0.50 9.97 -4.00
N SER A 128 0.27 9.95 -2.69
CA SER A 128 -0.91 9.33 -2.08
C SER A 128 -1.71 10.37 -1.32
N TYR A 129 -2.99 10.13 -1.16
CA TYR A 129 -3.89 11.02 -0.44
C TYR A 129 -4.47 10.24 0.73
N ALA A 130 -4.17 10.69 1.95
CA ALA A 130 -4.67 10.05 3.15
C ALA A 130 -6.20 10.17 3.22
N LEU A 131 -6.83 9.10 3.68
CA LEU A 131 -8.26 9.03 3.94
C LEU A 131 -8.52 9.12 5.46
N GLY A 132 -9.57 9.83 5.86
CA GLY A 132 -9.92 9.99 7.26
C GLY A 132 -10.81 11.21 7.51
N LYS A 133 -10.88 11.68 8.76
CA LYS A 133 -11.73 12.80 9.21
C LYS A 133 -11.66 14.06 8.33
N MET A 134 -10.49 14.40 7.82
CA MET A 134 -10.26 15.61 7.00
C MET A 134 -10.37 15.34 5.50
N SER A 135 -10.80 14.14 5.09
CA SER A 135 -10.93 13.79 3.68
C SER A 135 -12.08 14.54 3.03
N GLY A 136 -11.80 15.12 1.86
CA GLY A 136 -12.79 15.73 1.01
C GLY A 136 -13.02 14.92 -0.26
N ARG A 137 -14.04 15.31 -1.05
CA ARG A 137 -14.37 14.67 -2.34
C ARG A 137 -13.18 14.57 -3.29
N ALA A 138 -12.29 15.58 -3.30
CA ALA A 138 -11.08 15.56 -4.14
C ALA A 138 -10.08 14.47 -3.76
N SER A 139 -9.89 14.20 -2.45
CA SER A 139 -9.03 13.11 -1.97
C SER A 139 -9.62 11.74 -2.32
N LEU A 140 -10.94 11.57 -2.15
CA LEU A 140 -11.64 10.34 -2.51
C LEU A 140 -11.53 10.08 -4.02
N ALA A 141 -11.86 11.07 -4.84
CA ALA A 141 -11.82 10.95 -6.30
C ALA A 141 -10.44 10.53 -6.82
N LYS A 142 -9.36 11.09 -6.28
CA LYS A 142 -7.99 10.71 -6.66
C LYS A 142 -7.60 9.29 -6.23
N ASN A 143 -8.08 8.84 -5.07
CA ASN A 143 -7.85 7.45 -4.66
C ASN A 143 -8.65 6.47 -5.51
N LEU A 144 -9.90 6.82 -5.88
CA LEU A 144 -10.71 6.03 -6.80
C LEU A 144 -10.06 5.93 -8.18
N GLU A 145 -9.58 7.05 -8.75
CA GLU A 145 -8.84 7.09 -10.01
C GLU A 145 -7.57 6.22 -9.96
N ALA A 146 -6.81 6.29 -8.87
CA ALA A 146 -5.61 5.49 -8.69
C ALA A 146 -5.87 3.98 -8.60
N LEU A 147 -7.07 3.60 -8.17
CA LEU A 147 -7.53 2.21 -8.05
C LEU A 147 -8.34 1.74 -9.27
N ASP A 148 -8.53 2.60 -10.28
CA ASP A 148 -9.40 2.37 -11.44
C ASP A 148 -10.87 2.06 -11.04
N PHE A 149 -11.38 2.70 -9.96
CA PHE A 149 -12.77 2.58 -9.52
C PHE A 149 -13.60 3.77 -9.99
N GLU A 150 -14.74 3.50 -10.63
CA GLU A 150 -15.74 4.49 -10.96
C GLU A 150 -16.99 4.30 -10.09
N LEU A 151 -17.38 5.34 -9.37
CA LEU A 151 -18.58 5.37 -8.53
C LEU A 151 -19.46 6.53 -8.94
N SER A 152 -20.79 6.33 -8.81
CA SER A 152 -21.76 7.43 -8.97
C SER A 152 -21.48 8.54 -7.94
N THR A 153 -21.93 9.77 -8.21
CA THR A 153 -21.74 10.89 -7.28
C THR A 153 -22.38 10.60 -5.91
N ASP A 154 -23.53 9.95 -5.89
CA ASP A 154 -24.25 9.59 -4.66
C ASP A 154 -23.50 8.53 -3.86
N ASP A 155 -22.90 7.55 -4.53
CA ASP A 155 -22.12 6.50 -3.87
C ASP A 155 -20.79 7.05 -3.35
N GLN A 156 -20.15 7.97 -4.10
CA GLN A 156 -18.97 8.67 -3.59
C GLN A 156 -19.28 9.44 -2.30
N GLU A 157 -20.47 10.02 -2.19
CA GLU A 157 -20.89 10.74 -0.99
C GLU A 157 -21.08 9.81 0.21
N LYS A 158 -21.73 8.67 0.02
CA LYS A 158 -21.89 7.63 1.06
C LYS A 158 -20.54 7.07 1.53
N VAL A 159 -19.66 6.77 0.57
CA VAL A 159 -18.30 6.28 0.87
C VAL A 159 -17.49 7.34 1.62
N LEU A 160 -17.57 8.61 1.22
CA LEU A 160 -16.90 9.71 1.89
C LEU A 160 -17.40 9.87 3.34
N GLN A 161 -18.71 9.82 3.55
CA GLN A 161 -19.30 9.88 4.89
C GLN A 161 -18.77 8.72 5.76
N ARG A 162 -18.72 7.51 5.24
CA ARG A 162 -18.21 6.35 5.97
C ARG A 162 -16.72 6.48 6.31
N ILE A 163 -15.92 7.02 5.40
CA ILE A 163 -14.49 7.34 5.65
C ILE A 163 -14.35 8.34 6.81
N VAL A 164 -15.17 9.38 6.83
CA VAL A 164 -15.15 10.37 7.91
C VAL A 164 -15.54 9.75 9.25
N GLU A 165 -16.58 8.92 9.29
CA GLU A 165 -17.03 8.21 10.50
C GLU A 165 -15.92 7.30 11.07
N ILE A 166 -15.25 6.51 10.20
CA ILE A 166 -14.14 5.65 10.62
C ILE A 166 -12.95 6.50 11.09
N GLY A 167 -12.66 7.61 10.42
CA GLY A 167 -11.62 8.56 10.80
C GLY A 167 -11.90 9.26 12.14
N ASP A 168 -13.14 9.54 12.45
CA ASP A 168 -13.56 10.10 13.76
C ASP A 168 -13.33 9.12 14.93
N ALA A 169 -13.42 7.83 14.67
CA ALA A 169 -13.06 6.78 15.62
C ALA A 169 -11.53 6.62 15.83
N LYS A 170 -10.72 7.53 15.31
CA LYS A 170 -9.24 7.53 15.34
C LYS A 170 -8.58 6.30 14.72
N THR A 171 -9.24 5.69 13.75
CA THR A 171 -8.67 4.59 12.97
C THR A 171 -7.95 5.17 11.76
N THR A 172 -6.71 4.77 11.55
CA THR A 172 -5.96 5.15 10.34
C THR A 172 -6.56 4.43 9.14
N ILE A 173 -7.02 5.18 8.15
CA ILE A 173 -7.55 4.67 6.89
C ILE A 173 -6.49 4.88 5.82
N THR A 174 -6.21 3.86 5.06
CA THR A 174 -5.30 3.89 3.92
C THR A 174 -6.09 3.81 2.60
N ALA A 175 -5.47 4.14 1.47
CA ALA A 175 -6.07 3.93 0.17
C ALA A 175 -6.43 2.44 -0.07
N ASP A 176 -5.68 1.53 0.55
CA ASP A 176 -5.90 0.09 0.47
C ASP A 176 -7.16 -0.38 1.22
N ASP A 177 -7.67 0.42 2.16
CA ASP A 177 -8.94 0.14 2.86
C ASP A 177 -10.17 0.60 2.04
N LEU A 178 -9.95 1.46 1.04
CA LEU A 178 -11.03 2.08 0.28
C LEU A 178 -11.94 1.06 -0.44
N PRO A 179 -11.43 0.02 -1.11
CA PRO A 179 -12.30 -0.99 -1.74
C PRO A 179 -13.23 -1.69 -0.75
N PHE A 180 -12.79 -1.86 0.51
CA PHE A 180 -13.62 -2.49 1.55
C PHE A 180 -14.67 -1.54 2.09
N ILE A 181 -14.32 -0.27 2.25
CA ILE A 181 -15.27 0.75 2.66
C ILE A 181 -16.35 0.90 1.58
N ILE A 182 -15.96 0.85 0.31
CA ILE A 182 -16.90 0.86 -0.82
C ILE A 182 -17.83 -0.35 -0.74
N ALA A 183 -17.30 -1.56 -0.60
CA ALA A 183 -18.09 -2.77 -0.52
C ALA A 183 -19.03 -2.79 0.71
N ASP A 184 -18.57 -2.28 1.87
CA ASP A 184 -19.37 -2.17 3.10
C ASP A 184 -20.53 -1.17 2.94
N VAL A 185 -20.25 -0.03 2.30
CA VAL A 185 -21.23 1.07 2.16
C VAL A 185 -22.28 0.79 1.09
N LEU A 186 -21.86 0.20 -0.02
CA LEU A 186 -22.78 0.01 -1.14
C LEU A 186 -23.71 -1.20 -0.96
N GLU A 187 -23.43 -2.09 0.05
CA GLU A 187 -24.19 -3.34 0.25
C GLU A 187 -24.50 -4.07 -1.08
N SER A 188 -23.74 -3.75 -2.12
CA SER A 188 -24.01 -4.19 -3.47
C SER A 188 -23.35 -5.55 -3.66
N GLY A 189 -24.15 -6.53 -3.97
CA GLY A 189 -23.68 -7.82 -4.48
C GLY A 189 -22.80 -7.71 -5.74
N GLU A 190 -22.68 -6.50 -6.30
CA GLU A 190 -21.84 -6.20 -7.46
C GLU A 190 -20.36 -6.38 -7.22
N TYR A 191 -19.88 -6.19 -5.97
CA TYR A 191 -18.46 -6.37 -5.61
C TYR A 191 -18.16 -7.72 -4.99
N GLN A 192 -19.18 -8.52 -4.69
CA GLN A 192 -19.04 -9.86 -4.09
C GLN A 192 -19.14 -10.93 -5.17
N HIS A 193 -18.03 -11.18 -5.83
CA HIS A 193 -17.90 -12.17 -6.89
C HIS A 193 -17.52 -13.55 -6.37
N VAL A 194 -16.83 -13.61 -5.21
CA VAL A 194 -16.29 -14.85 -4.64
C VAL A 194 -16.72 -15.00 -3.20
N ASP A 195 -17.44 -16.10 -2.93
CA ASP A 195 -17.81 -16.52 -1.58
C ASP A 195 -17.11 -17.84 -1.23
N LEU A 196 -16.41 -17.85 -0.10
CA LEU A 196 -15.84 -19.08 0.46
C LEU A 196 -16.89 -19.81 1.29
N LEU A 197 -17.45 -20.86 0.75
CA LEU A 197 -18.52 -21.63 1.40
C LEU A 197 -17.99 -22.67 2.39
N ASN A 198 -16.83 -23.24 2.09
CA ASN A 198 -16.15 -24.20 2.96
C ASN A 198 -14.66 -24.22 2.65
N CYS A 199 -13.84 -24.32 3.70
CA CYS A 199 -12.40 -24.50 3.58
C CYS A 199 -11.90 -25.38 4.73
N GLN A 200 -11.33 -26.52 4.40
CA GLN A 200 -10.65 -27.39 5.34
C GLN A 200 -9.17 -27.40 5.03
N ILE A 201 -8.36 -27.15 6.06
CA ILE A 201 -6.91 -27.11 5.97
C ILE A 201 -6.34 -28.16 6.90
N THR A 202 -5.44 -29.00 6.37
CA THR A 202 -4.68 -29.96 7.16
C THR A 202 -3.21 -29.59 7.03
N SER A 203 -2.56 -29.36 8.18
CA SER A 203 -1.14 -29.02 8.27
C SER A 203 -0.49 -29.79 9.42
N GLY A 204 0.77 -30.13 9.30
CA GLY A 204 1.53 -30.84 10.32
C GLY A 204 3.03 -30.59 10.16
N LEU A 205 3.81 -31.04 11.14
CA LEU A 205 5.27 -31.00 11.08
C LEU A 205 5.74 -32.02 10.04
N GLU A 206 6.62 -31.61 9.15
CA GLU A 206 7.25 -32.46 8.11
C GLU A 206 6.24 -33.11 7.12
N VAL A 207 5.04 -32.55 7.01
CA VAL A 207 4.06 -32.95 6.00
C VAL A 207 3.61 -31.74 5.19
N GLU A 208 3.38 -31.96 3.91
CA GLU A 208 2.84 -30.96 3.03
C GLU A 208 1.41 -30.57 3.47
N SER A 209 1.15 -29.28 3.55
CA SER A 209 -0.19 -28.82 3.91
C SER A 209 -1.15 -29.05 2.75
N THR A 210 -2.37 -29.47 3.06
CA THR A 210 -3.42 -29.69 2.09
C THR A 210 -4.66 -28.86 2.40
N VAL A 211 -5.34 -28.39 1.34
CA VAL A 211 -6.60 -27.65 1.43
C VAL A 211 -7.65 -28.34 0.56
N SER A 212 -8.87 -28.45 1.09
CA SER A 212 -10.08 -28.76 0.32
C SER A 212 -11.06 -27.59 0.51
N LEU A 213 -11.53 -27.00 -0.59
CA LEU A 213 -12.41 -25.84 -0.56
C LEU A 213 -13.60 -25.93 -1.51
N ARG A 214 -14.63 -25.15 -1.19
CA ARG A 214 -15.74 -24.83 -2.08
C ARG A 214 -15.90 -23.32 -2.16
N LEU A 215 -15.88 -22.80 -3.39
CA LEU A 215 -16.15 -21.40 -3.70
C LEU A 215 -17.44 -21.29 -4.52
N CYS A 216 -18.15 -20.21 -4.31
CA CYS A 216 -19.12 -19.69 -5.26
C CYS A 216 -18.47 -18.52 -5.98
N VAL A 217 -18.39 -18.55 -7.31
CA VAL A 217 -17.83 -17.47 -8.13
C VAL A 217 -18.91 -17.02 -9.11
N ASP A 218 -19.38 -15.79 -8.98
CA ASP A 218 -20.49 -15.23 -9.78
C ASP A 218 -21.73 -16.15 -9.84
N GLY A 219 -22.05 -16.84 -8.73
CA GLY A 219 -23.18 -17.75 -8.61
C GLY A 219 -22.87 -19.20 -9.01
N GLU A 220 -21.74 -19.49 -9.62
CA GLU A 220 -21.31 -20.83 -9.99
C GLU A 220 -20.47 -21.51 -8.89
N MET A 221 -20.71 -22.80 -8.69
CA MET A 221 -20.10 -23.57 -7.60
C MET A 221 -18.85 -24.33 -8.06
N TYR A 222 -17.73 -24.07 -7.40
CA TYR A 222 -16.46 -24.72 -7.66
C TYR A 222 -15.96 -25.51 -6.45
N ARG A 223 -15.23 -26.58 -6.73
CA ARG A 223 -14.51 -27.37 -5.73
C ARG A 223 -13.08 -27.56 -6.19
N ALA A 224 -12.14 -27.39 -5.29
CA ALA A 224 -10.74 -27.65 -5.55
C ALA A 224 -10.04 -28.21 -4.31
N THR A 225 -8.94 -28.89 -4.56
CA THR A 225 -7.99 -29.32 -3.53
C THR A 225 -6.62 -28.85 -3.96
N GLY A 226 -5.82 -28.40 -3.00
CA GLY A 226 -4.45 -27.95 -3.26
C GLY A 226 -3.51 -28.42 -2.18
N SER A 227 -2.24 -28.53 -2.51
CA SER A 227 -1.16 -28.76 -1.55
C SER A 227 -0.12 -27.65 -1.65
N GLY A 228 0.65 -27.47 -0.57
CA GLY A 228 1.68 -26.43 -0.51
C GLY A 228 2.50 -26.50 0.77
N ASN A 229 3.50 -25.62 0.84
CA ASN A 229 4.43 -25.56 1.99
C ASN A 229 3.76 -25.10 3.30
N GLY A 230 2.55 -24.52 3.21
CA GLY A 230 1.73 -24.12 4.34
C GLY A 230 0.27 -23.96 3.93
N GLY A 231 -0.62 -23.82 4.92
CA GLY A 231 -2.07 -23.77 4.65
C GLY A 231 -2.49 -22.64 3.70
N PHE A 232 -1.82 -21.49 3.72
CA PHE A 232 -2.10 -20.39 2.81
C PHE A 232 -1.62 -20.69 1.38
N ASP A 233 -0.42 -21.25 1.22
CA ASP A 233 0.11 -21.66 -0.09
C ASP A 233 -0.77 -22.74 -0.72
N ALA A 234 -1.18 -23.77 0.06
CA ALA A 234 -2.14 -24.78 -0.37
C ALA A 234 -3.49 -24.17 -0.81
N PHE A 235 -3.96 -23.12 -0.12
CA PHE A 235 -5.18 -22.41 -0.49
C PHE A 235 -5.03 -21.70 -1.84
N ILE A 236 -3.94 -20.96 -2.05
CA ILE A 236 -3.68 -20.26 -3.32
C ILE A 236 -3.56 -21.25 -4.47
N ASN A 237 -2.89 -22.39 -4.26
CA ASN A 237 -2.77 -23.45 -5.27
C ASN A 237 -4.14 -24.11 -5.61
N ALA A 238 -5.02 -24.28 -4.63
CA ALA A 238 -6.39 -24.73 -4.87
C ALA A 238 -7.22 -23.70 -5.64
N VAL A 239 -7.09 -22.42 -5.29
CA VAL A 239 -7.77 -21.31 -5.97
C VAL A 239 -7.29 -21.17 -7.41
N ALA A 240 -5.99 -21.31 -7.68
CA ALA A 240 -5.43 -21.26 -9.03
C ALA A 240 -6.09 -22.26 -9.98
N GLN A 241 -6.39 -23.47 -9.52
CA GLN A 241 -7.08 -24.49 -10.31
C GLN A 241 -8.50 -24.07 -10.74
N ILE A 242 -9.15 -23.19 -9.99
CA ILE A 242 -10.47 -22.64 -10.33
C ILE A 242 -10.34 -21.45 -11.29
N PHE A 243 -9.40 -20.54 -11.01
CA PHE A 243 -9.34 -19.25 -11.67
C PHE A 243 -8.58 -19.25 -12.99
N GLU A 244 -7.54 -20.09 -13.14
CA GLU A 244 -6.80 -20.23 -14.40
C GLU A 244 -7.67 -20.68 -15.58
N PRO A 245 -8.55 -21.71 -15.43
CA PRO A 245 -9.44 -22.15 -16.52
C PRO A 245 -10.45 -21.08 -16.97
N ILE A 246 -10.86 -20.18 -16.07
CA ILE A 246 -11.77 -19.07 -16.39
C ILE A 246 -11.01 -17.82 -16.84
N GLY A 247 -9.70 -17.94 -17.12
CA GLY A 247 -8.87 -16.88 -17.66
C GLY A 247 -8.52 -15.78 -16.66
N VAL A 248 -8.61 -16.04 -15.35
CA VAL A 248 -8.23 -15.11 -14.29
C VAL A 248 -6.85 -15.47 -13.76
N THR A 249 -5.88 -14.57 -13.97
CA THR A 249 -4.55 -14.72 -13.41
C THR A 249 -4.52 -14.19 -11.99
N ILE A 250 -4.10 -15.02 -11.04
CA ILE A 250 -3.94 -14.62 -9.64
C ILE A 250 -2.71 -13.68 -9.56
N PRO A 251 -2.86 -12.48 -8.96
CA PRO A 251 -1.74 -11.58 -8.75
C PRO A 251 -0.62 -12.20 -7.93
N ARG A 252 0.62 -11.85 -8.25
CA ARG A 252 1.79 -12.33 -7.52
C ARG A 252 1.86 -11.67 -6.15
N LEU A 253 1.99 -12.46 -5.10
CA LEU A 253 2.29 -11.98 -3.76
C LEU A 253 3.72 -11.39 -3.72
N THR A 254 3.86 -10.18 -3.21
CA THR A 254 5.15 -9.47 -3.09
C THR A 254 5.52 -9.13 -1.66
N ASP A 255 4.52 -9.04 -0.75
CA ASP A 255 4.76 -8.81 0.67
C ASP A 255 3.64 -9.45 1.50
N PHE A 256 3.98 -9.93 2.70
CA PHE A 256 3.06 -10.65 3.58
C PHE A 256 3.38 -10.30 5.04
N GLU A 257 2.49 -9.59 5.69
CA GLU A 257 2.66 -9.14 7.06
C GLU A 257 1.52 -9.65 7.96
N ILE A 258 1.89 -10.22 9.10
CA ILE A 258 0.93 -10.62 10.15
C ILE A 258 1.14 -9.73 11.36
N ARG A 259 0.04 -9.20 11.91
CA ARG A 259 0.01 -8.39 13.12
C ARG A 259 -1.02 -8.94 14.10
N ILE A 260 -0.72 -8.79 15.39
CA ILE A 260 -1.70 -8.96 16.46
C ILE A 260 -1.89 -7.57 17.10
N PRO A 261 -2.94 -6.82 16.74
CA PRO A 261 -3.10 -5.40 17.12
C PRO A 261 -3.16 -5.19 18.65
N ARG A 262 -3.69 -6.16 19.38
CA ARG A 262 -3.71 -6.18 20.86
C ARG A 262 -3.36 -7.59 21.31
N GLY A 263 -2.09 -7.79 21.62
CA GLY A 263 -1.59 -9.06 22.17
C GLY A 263 -2.06 -9.31 23.59
N GLY A 264 -1.88 -10.53 24.08
CA GLY A 264 -2.06 -10.91 25.47
C GLY A 264 -2.95 -12.13 25.70
N GLN A 265 -3.68 -12.60 24.69
CA GLN A 265 -4.49 -13.82 24.78
C GLN A 265 -4.30 -14.69 23.53
N THR A 266 -4.38 -16.01 23.69
CA THR A 266 -4.20 -16.99 22.61
C THR A 266 -5.31 -16.95 21.55
N ASN A 267 -6.45 -16.31 21.86
CA ASN A 267 -7.58 -16.11 20.96
C ASN A 267 -7.66 -14.68 20.39
N ALA A 268 -6.57 -13.91 20.47
CA ALA A 268 -6.51 -12.58 19.89
C ALA A 268 -6.76 -12.62 18.37
N LEU A 269 -7.46 -11.62 17.85
CA LEU A 269 -7.63 -11.47 16.42
C LEU A 269 -6.29 -11.19 15.77
N THR A 270 -6.02 -11.90 14.69
CA THR A 270 -4.86 -11.73 13.83
C THR A 270 -5.26 -10.93 12.61
N GLU A 271 -4.49 -9.91 12.31
CA GLU A 271 -4.57 -9.14 11.08
C GLU A 271 -3.49 -9.62 10.11
N CYS A 272 -3.88 -9.86 8.88
CA CYS A 272 -2.97 -10.17 7.78
C CYS A 272 -3.08 -9.10 6.70
N LEU A 273 -1.94 -8.51 6.34
CA LEU A 273 -1.79 -7.55 5.24
C LEU A 273 -0.98 -8.22 4.14
N ILE A 274 -1.52 -8.25 2.93
CA ILE A 274 -0.84 -8.86 1.78
C ILE A 274 -0.74 -7.82 0.66
N THR A 275 0.47 -7.69 0.11
CA THR A 275 0.73 -6.87 -1.07
C THR A 275 0.85 -7.77 -2.29
N TRP A 276 0.09 -7.47 -3.31
CA TRP A 276 0.01 -8.19 -4.57
C TRP A 276 0.53 -7.34 -5.71
N ASN A 277 1.09 -7.97 -6.74
CA ASN A 277 1.47 -7.31 -7.99
C ASN A 277 0.75 -7.97 -9.17
N GLN A 278 0.04 -7.17 -9.95
CA GLN A 278 -0.61 -7.59 -11.18
C GLN A 278 -0.21 -6.64 -12.31
N ALA A 279 0.54 -7.14 -13.28
CA ALA A 279 0.98 -6.36 -14.45
C ALA A 279 1.63 -5.00 -14.10
N GLY A 280 2.41 -4.94 -13.01
CA GLY A 280 3.08 -3.72 -12.54
C GLY A 280 2.22 -2.81 -11.65
N LYS A 281 0.94 -3.11 -11.48
CA LYS A 281 0.07 -2.45 -10.48
C LYS A 281 0.19 -3.17 -9.14
N THR A 282 0.32 -2.40 -8.06
CA THR A 282 0.36 -2.92 -6.69
C THR A 282 -1.01 -2.80 -6.07
N LEU A 283 -1.51 -3.91 -5.53
CA LEU A 283 -2.76 -3.99 -4.77
C LEU A 283 -2.42 -4.48 -3.37
N ARG A 284 -3.00 -3.87 -2.35
CA ARG A 284 -2.83 -4.29 -0.96
C ARG A 284 -4.18 -4.68 -0.37
N THR A 285 -4.24 -5.84 0.28
CA THR A 285 -5.45 -6.36 0.90
C THR A 285 -5.23 -6.74 2.35
N ARG A 286 -6.28 -6.62 3.15
CA ARG A 286 -6.27 -6.89 4.58
C ARG A 286 -7.32 -7.95 4.93
N GLY A 287 -6.96 -8.91 5.78
CA GLY A 287 -7.89 -9.86 6.35
C GLY A 287 -7.73 -9.95 7.85
N VAL A 288 -8.81 -10.21 8.56
CA VAL A 288 -8.83 -10.36 10.02
C VAL A 288 -9.54 -11.65 10.39
N HIS A 289 -8.92 -12.44 11.26
CA HIS A 289 -9.50 -13.67 11.79
C HIS A 289 -8.73 -14.11 13.05
N ALA A 290 -9.34 -14.90 13.94
CA ALA A 290 -8.64 -15.47 15.10
C ALA A 290 -7.54 -16.48 14.70
N ASN A 291 -7.71 -17.18 13.57
CA ASN A 291 -6.70 -18.04 12.98
C ASN A 291 -5.94 -17.27 11.89
N GLN A 292 -4.60 -17.23 12.00
CA GLN A 292 -3.74 -16.47 11.08
C GLN A 292 -3.87 -16.91 9.61
N VAL A 293 -4.08 -18.21 9.35
CA VAL A 293 -4.23 -18.71 7.98
C VAL A 293 -5.54 -18.20 7.38
N PHE A 294 -6.63 -18.20 8.17
CA PHE A 294 -7.90 -17.64 7.72
C PHE A 294 -7.87 -16.10 7.61
N ALA A 295 -7.06 -15.41 8.42
CA ALA A 295 -6.81 -13.99 8.19
C ALA A 295 -6.18 -13.73 6.82
N ALA A 296 -5.18 -14.54 6.43
CA ALA A 296 -4.57 -14.48 5.11
C ALA A 296 -5.54 -14.86 3.98
N ILE A 297 -6.36 -15.91 4.17
CA ILE A 297 -7.40 -16.31 3.23
C ILE A 297 -8.41 -15.18 3.02
N ASN A 298 -8.85 -14.52 4.07
CA ASN A 298 -9.75 -13.37 3.97
C ASN A 298 -9.13 -12.21 3.16
N ALA A 299 -7.83 -11.95 3.33
CA ALA A 299 -7.12 -10.99 2.48
C ALA A 299 -7.08 -11.42 1.01
N ALA A 300 -6.85 -12.71 0.73
CA ALA A 300 -6.84 -13.25 -0.62
C ALA A 300 -8.23 -13.22 -1.29
N LEU A 301 -9.31 -13.57 -0.57
CA LEU A 301 -10.68 -13.48 -1.09
C LEU A 301 -11.03 -12.05 -1.52
N ARG A 302 -10.58 -11.07 -0.77
CA ARG A 302 -10.75 -9.66 -1.12
C ARG A 302 -9.99 -9.30 -2.39
N MET A 303 -8.75 -9.77 -2.55
CA MET A 303 -7.99 -9.60 -3.78
C MET A 303 -8.72 -10.21 -4.98
N LEU A 304 -9.27 -11.44 -4.85
CA LEU A 304 -10.00 -12.12 -5.91
C LEU A 304 -11.25 -11.34 -6.34
N ASN A 305 -12.01 -10.82 -5.39
CA ASN A 305 -13.18 -9.96 -5.66
C ASN A 305 -12.78 -8.71 -6.47
N LEU A 306 -11.70 -8.04 -6.10
CA LEU A 306 -11.21 -6.86 -6.81
C LEU A 306 -10.73 -7.19 -8.23
N VAL A 307 -10.04 -8.31 -8.42
CA VAL A 307 -9.55 -8.75 -9.73
C VAL A 307 -10.70 -9.11 -10.67
N LEU A 308 -11.74 -9.76 -10.15
CA LEU A 308 -12.93 -10.12 -10.95
C LEU A 308 -13.74 -8.87 -11.30
N HIS A 309 -13.92 -7.96 -10.35
CA HIS A 309 -14.64 -6.73 -10.59
C HIS A 309 -13.99 -5.90 -11.71
N ALA A 310 -12.67 -5.74 -11.68
CA ALA A 310 -11.92 -5.02 -12.70
C ALA A 310 -11.98 -5.64 -14.10
N LYS A 311 -12.40 -6.92 -14.24
CA LYS A 311 -12.57 -7.60 -15.53
C LYS A 311 -13.94 -7.42 -16.16
N LYS A 312 -14.96 -7.02 -15.38
CA LYS A 312 -16.31 -6.80 -15.92
C LYS A 312 -16.38 -5.45 -16.63
N PRO A 313 -16.82 -5.37 -17.90
CA PRO A 313 -17.09 -4.08 -18.53
C PRO A 313 -18.22 -3.40 -17.76
N LEU A 314 -18.05 -2.11 -17.48
CA LEU A 314 -19.09 -1.26 -16.89
C LEU A 314 -20.39 -1.40 -17.70
N PRO A 315 -21.57 -1.50 -17.05
CA PRO A 315 -22.84 -1.47 -17.76
C PRO A 315 -22.93 -0.17 -18.54
N ALA A 316 -23.21 -0.26 -19.86
CA ALA A 316 -23.39 0.88 -20.70
C ALA A 316 -24.49 1.79 -20.09
N GLU A 317 -24.16 3.07 -19.84
CA GLU A 317 -25.14 4.06 -19.42
C GLU A 317 -26.32 4.04 -20.39
N THR A 318 -27.48 3.65 -19.90
CA THR A 318 -28.73 3.84 -20.64
C THR A 318 -28.99 5.35 -20.72
N SER A 319 -28.52 5.95 -21.79
CA SER A 319 -28.84 7.35 -22.13
C SER A 319 -30.33 7.49 -22.38
N SER A 320 -31.10 7.75 -21.33
CA SER A 320 -32.48 8.22 -21.43
C SER A 320 -32.48 9.73 -21.70
N HIS A 321 -31.99 10.15 -22.88
CA HIS A 321 -32.33 11.44 -23.46
C HIS A 321 -33.60 11.25 -24.30
N GLN A 322 -34.75 11.43 -23.69
CA GLN A 322 -35.94 11.77 -24.45
C GLN A 322 -35.87 13.26 -24.84
N PRO A 323 -35.92 13.60 -26.12
CA PRO A 323 -36.04 14.99 -26.51
C PRO A 323 -37.46 15.49 -26.16
N HIS A 324 -37.54 16.50 -25.31
CA HIS A 324 -38.74 17.28 -25.14
C HIS A 324 -39.13 17.89 -26.49
N GLN A 325 -40.23 17.41 -27.07
CA GLN A 325 -40.93 18.11 -28.15
C GLN A 325 -41.57 19.38 -27.57
N VAL A 326 -41.03 20.50 -27.97
CA VAL A 326 -41.73 21.83 -27.84
C VAL A 326 -42.83 21.84 -28.87
N THR A 327 -44.10 21.79 -28.44
CA THR A 327 -45.23 22.11 -29.26
C THR A 327 -45.52 23.59 -29.06
N ASP A 328 -45.30 24.39 -30.13
CA ASP A 328 -45.87 25.72 -30.29
C ASP A 328 -47.40 25.61 -30.35
N GLN A 329 -48.09 26.31 -29.48
CA GLN A 329 -49.34 27.01 -29.72
C GLN A 329 -49.44 28.22 -28.78
#